data_380f00ccd86c4cdf4300b7f662972dfc
#
_entry.id   380f00ccd86c4cdf4300b7f662972dfc
#
_cell.length_a   1.000
_cell.length_b   1.000
_cell.length_c   1.000
_cell.angle_alpha   90.00
_cell.angle_beta   90.00
_cell.angle_gamma   90.00
#
_symmetry.space_group_name_H-M   'P 1'
#
loop_
_entity.id
_entity.type
_entity.pdbx_description
1 polymer ?
#
loop_
_entity_poly.entity_id
_entity_poly.type
_entity_poly.pdbx_seq_one_letter_code
_entity_poly.pdbx_strand_id
1 'polypeptide(L)'
;MKEKFLKVLPYSGYVLFLSLGLLLFFVAAFLVVVVRTKDEQKITMPSVIGKNYIEVHNELARLQLKVRLETLRIPEKTDGIILSQSIDPGKEVEAGSKIYLTVNIGFDRVTIPDLKGQDLKRAKAILEKVLSGDVYVPLTLGGVTYVPSVGDEPPDTVIEQIPLPGKETHSGEKIYLLVTEGTSEKKSSSLDGNKNLERDLTGIPTPFAIDHLQRKKIPYKINDIKKADVRENSGLIESIKITDKGAEIVTFLHKASDKLNYIYEAVSYNIDDDDSYSAILSYTDKETGTEIKKEIMTSQLWKEDDQLQLLFFRGTDATLSLIGTNTGEAKVWKFRGKY
;
A
#
# COMPACT_ATOMS: atom_id res chain seq x y z
N MET A 1 -18.06 100.33 5.75
CA MET A 1 -18.30 98.87 5.54
C MET A 1 -17.95 98.34 4.15
N LYS A 2 -17.76 99.22 3.13
CA LYS A 2 -17.44 98.74 1.74
C LYS A 2 -15.95 98.39 1.49
N GLU A 3 -15.00 99.01 2.24
CA GLU A 3 -13.55 98.71 2.00
C GLU A 3 -13.06 97.38 2.52
N LYS A 4 -13.70 96.75 3.52
CA LYS A 4 -13.29 95.39 4.02
C LYS A 4 -13.72 94.27 3.08
N PHE A 5 -14.74 94.50 2.26
CA PHE A 5 -15.21 93.51 1.31
C PHE A 5 -14.28 93.29 0.09
N LEU A 6 -13.59 94.39 -0.34
CA LEU A 6 -12.71 94.31 -1.50
C LEU A 6 -11.37 93.63 -1.25
N LYS A 7 -10.91 93.53 0.01
CA LYS A 7 -9.66 92.78 0.37
C LYS A 7 -9.87 91.31 0.55
N VAL A 8 -11.10 90.84 0.70
CA VAL A 8 -11.35 89.36 0.90
C VAL A 8 -11.61 88.68 -0.45
N LEU A 9 -11.96 89.42 -1.50
CA LEU A 9 -12.23 88.88 -2.84
C LEU A 9 -11.04 88.10 -3.46
N PRO A 10 -9.78 88.57 -3.40
CA PRO A 10 -8.66 87.79 -3.96
C PRO A 10 -8.38 86.53 -3.20
N TYR A 11 -8.55 86.50 -1.86
CA TYR A 11 -8.34 85.29 -1.06
C TYR A 11 -9.40 84.21 -1.28
N SER A 12 -10.67 84.66 -1.51
CA SER A 12 -11.75 83.69 -1.81
C SER A 12 -11.56 83.03 -3.18
N GLY A 13 -11.01 83.78 -4.15
CA GLY A 13 -10.66 83.26 -5.48
C GLY A 13 -9.55 82.24 -5.41
N TYR A 14 -8.50 82.50 -4.61
CA TYR A 14 -7.42 81.52 -4.37
C TYR A 14 -7.89 80.23 -3.66
N VAL A 15 -8.73 80.35 -2.67
CA VAL A 15 -9.32 79.24 -1.95
C VAL A 15 -10.19 78.38 -2.88
N LEU A 16 -11.01 79.08 -3.74
CA LEU A 16 -11.86 78.43 -4.71
C LEU A 16 -11.03 77.68 -5.79
N PHE A 17 -9.93 78.29 -6.25
CA PHE A 17 -9.04 77.71 -7.22
C PHE A 17 -8.26 76.51 -6.63
N LEU A 18 -7.80 76.61 -5.41
CA LEU A 18 -7.15 75.47 -4.67
C LEU A 18 -8.15 74.35 -4.42
N SER A 19 -9.38 74.64 -4.01
CA SER A 19 -10.39 73.59 -3.77
C SER A 19 -10.79 72.87 -5.06
N LEU A 20 -10.89 73.62 -6.18
CA LEU A 20 -11.17 73.07 -7.50
C LEU A 20 -9.99 72.19 -7.99
N GLY A 21 -8.74 72.64 -7.78
CA GLY A 21 -7.54 71.82 -8.10
C GLY A 21 -7.46 70.56 -7.28
N LEU A 22 -7.78 70.61 -5.98
CA LEU A 22 -7.82 69.47 -5.10
C LEU A 22 -8.92 68.47 -5.50
N LEU A 23 -10.13 69.03 -5.87
CA LEU A 23 -11.21 68.15 -6.36
C LEU A 23 -10.84 67.44 -7.66
N LEU A 24 -10.22 68.15 -8.61
CA LEU A 24 -9.74 67.55 -9.87
C LEU A 24 -8.68 66.50 -9.62
N PHE A 25 -7.79 66.74 -8.67
CA PHE A 25 -6.76 65.72 -8.26
C PHE A 25 -7.42 64.47 -7.71
N PHE A 26 -8.40 64.61 -6.82
CA PHE A 26 -9.11 63.44 -6.27
C PHE A 26 -9.94 62.70 -7.31
N VAL A 27 -10.59 63.44 -8.24
CA VAL A 27 -11.33 62.85 -9.37
C VAL A 27 -10.36 62.12 -10.30
N ALA A 28 -9.21 62.68 -10.62
CA ALA A 28 -8.18 62.03 -11.45
C ALA A 28 -7.59 60.77 -10.73
N ALA A 29 -7.27 60.89 -9.45
CA ALA A 29 -6.79 59.79 -8.63
C ALA A 29 -7.83 58.65 -8.54
N PHE A 30 -9.11 58.99 -8.35
CA PHE A 30 -10.21 58.05 -8.34
C PHE A 30 -10.38 57.36 -9.69
N LEU A 31 -10.30 58.11 -10.80
CA LEU A 31 -10.35 57.53 -12.16
C LEU A 31 -9.20 56.56 -12.41
N VAL A 32 -7.97 56.89 -11.99
CA VAL A 32 -6.81 56.01 -12.12
C VAL A 32 -7.02 54.72 -11.29
N VAL A 33 -7.56 54.83 -10.09
CA VAL A 33 -7.86 53.65 -9.27
C VAL A 33 -8.94 52.79 -9.94
N VAL A 34 -10.04 53.39 -10.41
CA VAL A 34 -11.14 52.66 -11.08
C VAL A 34 -10.70 52.01 -12.38
N VAL A 35 -9.82 52.66 -13.17
CA VAL A 35 -9.30 52.07 -14.42
C VAL A 35 -8.32 50.93 -14.11
N ARG A 36 -7.47 51.09 -13.07
CA ARG A 36 -6.56 49.99 -12.68
C ARG A 36 -7.23 48.79 -12.03
N THR A 37 -8.39 48.99 -11.41
CA THR A 37 -9.14 47.86 -10.79
C THR A 37 -10.10 47.17 -11.77
N LYS A 38 -10.28 47.65 -13.00
CA LYS A 38 -11.24 47.10 -13.95
C LYS A 38 -10.70 46.03 -14.90
N ASP A 39 -9.38 45.77 -14.95
CA ASP A 39 -8.77 44.77 -15.85
C ASP A 39 -8.28 43.55 -15.09
N GLU A 40 -9.15 42.95 -14.28
CA GLU A 40 -8.92 41.58 -13.82
C GLU A 40 -9.28 40.64 -14.97
N GLN A 41 -8.24 40.14 -15.65
CA GLN A 41 -8.41 39.19 -16.73
C GLN A 41 -9.09 37.92 -16.17
N LYS A 42 -10.29 37.66 -16.65
CA LYS A 42 -11.02 36.45 -16.37
C LYS A 42 -10.44 35.32 -17.20
N ILE A 43 -10.15 34.20 -16.56
CA ILE A 43 -9.62 32.98 -17.16
C ILE A 43 -10.53 31.81 -16.82
N THR A 44 -10.62 30.86 -17.74
CA THR A 44 -11.40 29.65 -17.53
C THR A 44 -10.52 28.59 -16.89
N MET A 45 -10.96 28.02 -15.79
CA MET A 45 -10.22 26.96 -15.08
C MET A 45 -10.12 25.68 -15.94
N PRO A 46 -8.90 25.21 -16.27
CA PRO A 46 -8.73 23.96 -17.01
C PRO A 46 -9.04 22.73 -16.15
N SER A 47 -9.35 21.61 -16.81
CA SER A 47 -9.44 20.32 -16.15
C SER A 47 -8.04 19.72 -15.98
N VAL A 48 -7.58 19.64 -14.73
CA VAL A 48 -6.24 19.12 -14.41
C VAL A 48 -6.29 17.82 -13.59
N ILE A 49 -7.46 17.40 -13.14
CA ILE A 49 -7.63 16.14 -12.40
C ILE A 49 -7.21 14.95 -13.30
N GLY A 50 -6.42 14.04 -12.74
CA GLY A 50 -5.91 12.87 -13.45
C GLY A 50 -4.65 13.12 -14.29
N LYS A 51 -4.22 14.39 -14.46
CA LYS A 51 -2.98 14.75 -15.14
C LYS A 51 -1.81 14.79 -14.15
N ASN A 52 -0.58 14.64 -14.68
CA ASN A 52 0.62 14.82 -13.87
C ASN A 52 0.84 16.33 -13.62
N TYR A 53 1.11 16.70 -12.35
CA TYR A 53 1.32 18.11 -11.98
C TYR A 53 2.48 18.78 -12.75
N ILE A 54 3.56 18.05 -13.01
CA ILE A 54 4.71 18.58 -13.75
C ILE A 54 4.29 19.03 -15.16
N GLU A 55 3.42 18.26 -15.82
CA GLU A 55 2.93 18.57 -17.18
C GLU A 55 2.03 19.81 -17.21
N VAL A 56 1.17 19.98 -16.21
CA VAL A 56 0.21 21.09 -16.17
C VAL A 56 0.74 22.34 -15.47
N HIS A 57 1.84 22.26 -14.75
CA HIS A 57 2.42 23.37 -14.00
C HIS A 57 2.62 24.63 -14.86
N ASN A 58 3.21 24.45 -16.04
CA ASN A 58 3.47 25.56 -16.98
C ASN A 58 2.17 26.15 -17.55
N GLU A 59 1.13 25.33 -17.76
CA GLU A 59 -0.19 25.80 -18.20
C GLU A 59 -0.83 26.67 -17.12
N LEU A 60 -0.85 26.23 -15.88
CA LEU A 60 -1.38 26.97 -14.74
C LEU A 60 -0.61 28.26 -14.48
N ALA A 61 0.71 28.24 -14.65
CA ALA A 61 1.56 29.43 -14.54
C ALA A 61 1.27 30.47 -15.61
N ARG A 62 1.02 30.05 -16.87
CA ARG A 62 0.61 30.96 -17.98
C ARG A 62 -0.73 31.62 -17.69
N LEU A 63 -1.62 30.91 -17.02
CA LEU A 63 -2.91 31.46 -16.57
C LEU A 63 -2.77 32.35 -15.32
N GLN A 64 -1.55 32.61 -14.86
CA GLN A 64 -1.21 33.38 -13.66
C GLN A 64 -1.88 32.89 -12.38
N LEU A 65 -2.29 31.61 -12.32
CA LEU A 65 -2.90 31.03 -11.15
C LEU A 65 -1.85 30.75 -10.06
N LYS A 66 -2.19 31.09 -8.82
CA LYS A 66 -1.31 30.84 -7.66
C LYS A 66 -1.63 29.47 -7.09
N VAL A 67 -0.86 28.47 -7.52
CA VAL A 67 -1.06 27.08 -7.08
C VAL A 67 -0.56 26.87 -5.65
N ARG A 68 -1.39 26.25 -4.82
CA ARG A 68 -1.05 25.68 -3.52
C ARG A 68 -1.24 24.18 -3.60
N LEU A 69 -0.16 23.45 -3.32
CA LEU A 69 -0.18 21.98 -3.32
C LEU A 69 -0.53 21.47 -1.94
N GLU A 70 -1.52 20.60 -1.92
CA GLU A 70 -1.79 19.68 -0.82
C GLU A 70 -1.36 18.28 -1.26
N THR A 71 -0.78 17.51 -0.37
CA THR A 71 -0.26 16.21 -0.72
C THR A 71 -1.06 15.12 -0.04
N LEU A 72 -1.35 14.05 -0.78
CA LEU A 72 -2.00 12.86 -0.28
C LEU A 72 -1.21 11.65 -0.75
N ARG A 73 -1.17 10.59 0.06
CA ARG A 73 -0.49 9.33 -0.28
C ARG A 73 -1.54 8.27 -0.56
N ILE A 74 -1.68 7.89 -1.82
CA ILE A 74 -2.54 6.78 -2.26
C ILE A 74 -1.65 5.76 -2.97
N PRO A 75 -1.45 4.54 -2.40
CA PRO A 75 -0.51 3.54 -2.93
C PRO A 75 -0.79 3.14 -4.37
N GLU A 76 -2.07 3.08 -4.73
CA GLU A 76 -2.54 2.55 -6.01
C GLU A 76 -2.49 3.58 -7.15
N LYS A 77 -2.18 4.84 -6.83
CA LYS A 77 -2.11 5.91 -7.83
C LYS A 77 -0.69 6.32 -8.12
N THR A 78 -0.43 6.65 -9.38
CA THR A 78 0.88 7.12 -9.84
C THR A 78 1.27 8.42 -9.15
N ASP A 79 2.54 8.56 -8.82
CA ASP A 79 3.12 9.76 -8.21
C ASP A 79 2.96 10.98 -9.13
N GLY A 80 2.71 12.13 -8.53
CA GLY A 80 2.53 13.39 -9.25
C GLY A 80 1.16 13.58 -9.89
N ILE A 81 0.25 12.60 -9.80
CA ILE A 81 -1.11 12.74 -10.34
C ILE A 81 -1.95 13.66 -9.45
N ILE A 82 -2.63 14.61 -10.08
CA ILE A 82 -3.58 15.52 -9.43
C ILE A 82 -4.86 14.74 -9.12
N LEU A 83 -5.19 14.65 -7.84
CA LEU A 83 -6.34 13.92 -7.32
C LEU A 83 -7.60 14.79 -7.27
N SER A 84 -7.43 16.06 -6.93
CA SER A 84 -8.54 17.04 -6.86
C SER A 84 -8.07 18.45 -7.13
N GLN A 85 -8.98 19.31 -7.55
CA GLN A 85 -8.79 20.75 -7.71
C GLN A 85 -9.91 21.49 -6.98
N SER A 86 -9.56 22.60 -6.31
CA SER A 86 -10.53 23.36 -5.48
C SER A 86 -11.55 24.17 -6.29
N ILE A 87 -11.29 24.41 -7.56
CA ILE A 87 -12.15 25.13 -8.47
C ILE A 87 -12.52 24.20 -9.61
N ASP A 88 -13.81 24.04 -9.87
CA ASP A 88 -14.29 23.12 -10.90
C ASP A 88 -13.82 23.53 -12.30
N PRO A 89 -13.54 22.58 -13.19
CA PRO A 89 -13.22 22.86 -14.58
C PRO A 89 -14.32 23.70 -15.25
N GLY A 90 -13.91 24.66 -16.08
CA GLY A 90 -14.81 25.53 -16.81
C GLY A 90 -15.33 26.74 -16.04
N LYS A 91 -15.08 26.87 -14.74
CA LYS A 91 -15.41 28.09 -13.98
C LYS A 91 -14.50 29.24 -14.36
N GLU A 92 -15.09 30.44 -14.46
CA GLU A 92 -14.33 31.67 -14.61
C GLU A 92 -13.74 32.10 -13.27
N VAL A 93 -12.45 32.43 -13.28
CA VAL A 93 -11.68 32.92 -12.14
C VAL A 93 -10.81 34.12 -12.58
N GLU A 94 -10.43 34.94 -11.64
CA GLU A 94 -9.56 36.10 -11.91
C GLU A 94 -8.10 35.64 -12.01
N ALA A 95 -7.33 36.26 -12.89
CA ALA A 95 -5.89 36.08 -12.94
C ALA A 95 -5.27 36.38 -11.57
N GLY A 96 -4.35 35.58 -11.09
CA GLY A 96 -3.77 35.70 -9.75
C GLY A 96 -4.55 35.00 -8.63
N SER A 97 -5.68 34.36 -8.95
CA SER A 97 -6.46 33.60 -7.98
C SER A 97 -5.65 32.44 -7.41
N LYS A 98 -5.89 32.13 -6.13
CA LYS A 98 -5.30 30.96 -5.46
C LYS A 98 -6.13 29.73 -5.77
N ILE A 99 -5.47 28.66 -6.19
CA ILE A 99 -6.06 27.33 -6.36
C ILE A 99 -5.33 26.32 -5.49
N TYR A 100 -6.08 25.39 -4.95
CA TYR A 100 -5.54 24.25 -4.20
C TYR A 100 -5.65 23.01 -5.07
N LEU A 101 -4.54 22.31 -5.21
CA LEU A 101 -4.49 21.02 -5.93
C LEU A 101 -3.99 19.97 -4.97
N THR A 102 -4.75 18.89 -4.82
CA THR A 102 -4.29 17.72 -4.08
C THR A 102 -3.54 16.80 -5.05
N VAL A 103 -2.27 16.54 -4.75
CA VAL A 103 -1.39 15.72 -5.60
C VAL A 103 -0.98 14.47 -4.85
N ASN A 104 -1.02 13.33 -5.56
CA ASN A 104 -0.46 12.10 -5.00
C ASN A 104 1.07 12.19 -5.01
N ILE A 105 1.70 12.09 -3.84
CA ILE A 105 3.18 12.09 -3.72
C ILE A 105 3.76 10.70 -3.64
N GLY A 106 2.92 9.66 -3.80
CA GLY A 106 3.35 8.28 -3.66
C GLY A 106 3.83 7.91 -2.26
N PHE A 107 4.48 6.78 -2.18
CA PHE A 107 5.16 6.31 -0.98
C PHE A 107 6.67 6.31 -1.20
N ASP A 108 7.41 6.52 -0.13
CA ASP A 108 8.84 6.28 -0.16
C ASP A 108 9.06 4.81 -0.56
N ARG A 109 9.80 4.59 -1.65
CA ARG A 109 10.12 3.23 -2.09
C ARG A 109 11.18 2.65 -1.19
N VAL A 110 10.95 1.46 -0.69
CA VAL A 110 11.81 0.76 0.25
C VAL A 110 12.08 -0.64 -0.28
N THR A 111 13.31 -1.08 -0.22
CA THR A 111 13.65 -2.48 -0.48
C THR A 111 13.46 -3.26 0.83
N ILE A 112 12.73 -4.36 0.75
CA ILE A 112 12.46 -5.23 1.91
C ILE A 112 13.78 -5.89 2.32
N PRO A 113 14.24 -5.69 3.57
CA PRO A 113 15.47 -6.30 4.06
C PRO A 113 15.32 -7.81 4.23
N ASP A 114 16.44 -8.54 4.15
CA ASP A 114 16.47 -9.95 4.51
C ASP A 114 16.57 -10.09 6.03
N LEU A 115 15.53 -10.66 6.62
CA LEU A 115 15.40 -10.89 8.05
C LEU A 115 15.60 -12.37 8.42
N LYS A 116 15.69 -13.25 7.43
CA LYS A 116 15.87 -14.69 7.65
C LYS A 116 17.18 -14.97 8.40
N GLY A 117 17.12 -15.82 9.39
CA GLY A 117 18.26 -16.14 10.25
C GLY A 117 18.58 -15.10 11.32
N GLN A 118 17.86 -13.98 11.36
CA GLN A 118 18.02 -12.97 12.41
C GLN A 118 17.21 -13.32 13.65
N ASP A 119 17.73 -12.96 14.82
CA ASP A 119 16.95 -12.94 16.06
C ASP A 119 15.79 -11.94 15.93
N LEU A 120 14.63 -12.27 16.52
CA LEU A 120 13.41 -11.45 16.40
C LEU A 120 13.61 -10.01 16.88
N LYS A 121 14.41 -9.76 17.93
CA LYS A 121 14.67 -8.40 18.40
C LYS A 121 15.45 -7.62 17.36
N ARG A 122 16.46 -8.25 16.74
CA ARG A 122 17.25 -7.65 15.67
C ARG A 122 16.41 -7.42 14.42
N ALA A 123 15.56 -8.36 14.05
CA ALA A 123 14.63 -8.20 12.93
C ALA A 123 13.71 -7.00 13.13
N LYS A 124 13.13 -6.83 14.32
CA LYS A 124 12.30 -5.65 14.66
C LYS A 124 13.10 -4.34 14.55
N ALA A 125 14.32 -4.30 15.08
CA ALA A 125 15.18 -3.12 15.00
C ALA A 125 15.55 -2.75 13.55
N ILE A 126 15.74 -3.74 12.68
CA ILE A 126 15.98 -3.52 11.25
C ILE A 126 14.74 -2.90 10.60
N LEU A 127 13.53 -3.41 10.89
CA LEU A 127 12.28 -2.89 10.32
C LEU A 127 11.98 -1.44 10.74
N GLU A 128 12.41 -1.02 11.92
CA GLU A 128 12.25 0.37 12.39
C GLU A 128 13.08 1.38 11.58
N LYS A 129 14.18 0.95 10.95
CA LYS A 129 15.16 1.81 10.30
C LYS A 129 15.64 1.22 8.97
N VAL A 130 14.74 1.12 7.99
CA VAL A 130 15.10 0.68 6.65
C VAL A 130 15.51 1.88 5.81
N LEU A 131 16.62 1.79 5.11
CA LEU A 131 17.14 2.87 4.27
C LEU A 131 16.34 2.96 2.95
N SER A 132 15.84 4.16 2.66
CA SER A 132 15.18 4.51 1.41
C SER A 132 15.89 5.74 0.82
N GLY A 133 16.78 5.53 -0.16
CA GLY A 133 17.68 6.59 -0.60
C GLY A 133 18.55 7.09 0.57
N ASP A 134 18.43 8.37 0.92
CA ASP A 134 19.18 9.00 2.02
C ASP A 134 18.36 9.12 3.33
N VAL A 135 17.16 8.55 3.38
CA VAL A 135 16.25 8.67 4.51
C VAL A 135 15.93 7.30 5.11
N TYR A 136 15.83 7.24 6.43
CA TYR A 136 15.35 6.04 7.12
C TYR A 136 13.84 6.07 7.22
N VAL A 137 13.20 4.96 6.80
CA VAL A 137 11.74 4.78 6.80
C VAL A 137 11.40 3.50 7.56
N PRO A 138 10.41 3.51 8.43
CA PRO A 138 9.98 2.30 9.11
C PRO A 138 9.11 1.44 8.19
N LEU A 139 9.31 0.13 8.24
CA LEU A 139 8.34 -0.88 7.80
C LEU A 139 7.53 -1.35 9.00
N THR A 140 6.28 -1.70 8.76
CA THR A 140 5.36 -2.09 9.84
C THR A 140 5.44 -3.60 10.08
N LEU A 141 5.66 -4.03 11.31
CA LEU A 141 5.49 -5.43 11.67
C LEU A 141 4.00 -5.78 11.67
N GLY A 142 3.56 -6.57 10.69
CA GLY A 142 2.17 -6.99 10.51
C GLY A 142 1.75 -8.09 11.50
N GLY A 143 2.69 -8.97 11.83
CA GLY A 143 2.48 -10.06 12.78
C GLY A 143 3.69 -10.99 12.88
N VAL A 144 3.73 -11.73 13.98
CA VAL A 144 4.72 -12.79 14.22
C VAL A 144 3.98 -14.09 14.48
N THR A 145 4.30 -15.11 13.69
CA THR A 145 3.78 -16.46 13.89
C THR A 145 4.89 -17.32 14.48
N TYR A 146 4.66 -17.84 15.68
CA TYR A 146 5.61 -18.75 16.30
C TYR A 146 5.31 -20.17 15.88
N VAL A 147 6.36 -20.94 15.58
CA VAL A 147 6.28 -22.34 15.17
C VAL A 147 7.26 -23.18 15.94
N PRO A 148 6.92 -24.44 16.24
CA PRO A 148 7.87 -25.38 16.83
C PRO A 148 9.14 -25.50 15.98
N SER A 149 10.31 -25.48 16.62
CA SER A 149 11.58 -25.73 15.94
C SER A 149 11.65 -27.13 15.35
N VAL A 150 12.23 -27.25 14.16
CA VAL A 150 12.49 -28.52 13.48
C VAL A 150 13.99 -28.65 13.25
N GLY A 151 14.58 -29.77 13.69
CA GLY A 151 16.02 -29.95 13.60
C GLY A 151 16.80 -29.00 14.52
N ASP A 152 17.87 -28.41 13.98
CA ASP A 152 18.78 -27.50 14.70
C ASP A 152 18.39 -26.00 14.56
N GLU A 153 17.13 -25.68 14.25
CA GLU A 153 16.68 -24.29 14.16
C GLU A 153 16.84 -23.59 15.53
N PRO A 154 17.58 -22.47 15.61
CA PRO A 154 17.72 -21.74 16.86
C PRO A 154 16.38 -21.16 17.34
N PRO A 155 16.15 -21.04 18.65
CA PRO A 155 14.95 -20.40 19.19
C PRO A 155 14.90 -18.89 18.85
N ASP A 156 13.70 -18.32 18.86
CA ASP A 156 13.43 -16.88 18.58
C ASP A 156 14.03 -16.37 17.25
N THR A 157 14.27 -17.27 16.30
CA THR A 157 14.91 -16.95 15.01
C THR A 157 13.89 -16.87 13.90
N VAL A 158 14.00 -15.85 13.06
CA VAL A 158 13.17 -15.69 11.85
C VAL A 158 13.56 -16.75 10.83
N ILE A 159 12.63 -17.63 10.49
CA ILE A 159 12.85 -18.69 9.49
C ILE A 159 12.25 -18.35 8.13
N GLU A 160 11.21 -17.50 8.11
CA GLU A 160 10.60 -17.02 6.90
C GLU A 160 9.98 -15.63 7.10
N GLN A 161 9.84 -14.86 6.02
CA GLN A 161 9.19 -13.57 6.01
C GLN A 161 8.28 -13.39 4.79
N ILE A 162 7.22 -12.63 4.95
CA ILE A 162 6.33 -12.21 3.86
C ILE A 162 6.10 -10.69 4.02
N PRO A 163 6.33 -9.88 2.95
CA PRO A 163 6.83 -10.25 1.62
C PRO A 163 8.30 -10.69 1.61
N LEU A 164 8.73 -11.27 0.47
CA LEU A 164 10.10 -11.77 0.29
C LEU A 164 11.13 -10.63 0.31
N PRO A 165 12.37 -10.91 0.77
CA PRO A 165 13.47 -9.93 0.76
C PRO A 165 13.84 -9.48 -0.65
N GLY A 166 14.47 -8.30 -0.77
CA GLY A 166 14.94 -7.74 -2.04
C GLY A 166 13.85 -7.17 -2.93
N LYS A 167 12.59 -7.21 -2.52
CA LYS A 167 11.49 -6.62 -3.29
C LYS A 167 11.30 -5.15 -2.92
N GLU A 168 10.97 -4.34 -3.93
CA GLU A 168 10.56 -2.97 -3.70
C GLU A 168 9.12 -2.93 -3.16
N THR A 169 8.93 -2.13 -2.15
CA THR A 169 7.64 -1.85 -1.54
C THR A 169 7.54 -0.37 -1.15
N HIS A 170 6.54 0.01 -0.37
CA HIS A 170 6.35 1.36 0.11
C HIS A 170 6.50 1.44 1.65
N SER A 171 6.74 2.63 2.16
CA SER A 171 6.75 2.88 3.60
C SER A 171 5.42 2.46 4.24
N GLY A 172 5.49 1.80 5.39
CA GLY A 172 4.33 1.30 6.11
C GLY A 172 3.80 -0.06 5.65
N GLU A 173 4.43 -0.69 4.64
CA GLU A 173 4.12 -2.08 4.26
C GLU A 173 4.22 -3.01 5.46
N LYS A 174 3.28 -3.93 5.58
CA LYS A 174 3.25 -4.92 6.66
C LYS A 174 4.16 -6.11 6.35
N ILE A 175 5.12 -6.32 7.22
CA ILE A 175 6.02 -7.48 7.15
C ILE A 175 5.56 -8.50 8.19
N TYR A 176 5.31 -9.72 7.75
CA TYR A 176 4.96 -10.84 8.60
C TYR A 176 6.17 -11.75 8.76
N LEU A 177 6.41 -12.23 9.97
CA LEU A 177 7.55 -13.08 10.31
C LEU A 177 7.09 -14.43 10.83
N LEU A 178 7.72 -15.48 10.34
CA LEU A 178 7.63 -16.83 10.88
C LEU A 178 8.87 -17.08 11.75
N VAL A 179 8.67 -17.36 13.02
CA VAL A 179 9.72 -17.39 14.04
C VAL A 179 9.66 -18.71 14.81
N THR A 180 10.79 -19.28 15.10
CA THR A 180 10.88 -20.47 15.98
C THR A 180 10.48 -20.12 17.41
N GLU A 181 9.73 -21.01 18.07
CA GLU A 181 9.34 -20.87 19.49
C GLU A 181 10.60 -20.77 20.37
N GLY A 182 10.63 -19.75 21.24
CA GLY A 182 11.69 -19.61 22.26
C GLY A 182 11.56 -20.64 23.37
N THR A 183 12.66 -20.92 24.05
CA THR A 183 12.69 -21.88 25.19
C THR A 183 11.82 -21.44 26.38
N SER A 184 11.37 -20.18 26.41
CA SER A 184 10.66 -19.57 27.55
C SER A 184 9.13 -19.60 27.44
N GLU A 185 8.55 -19.93 26.29
CA GLU A 185 7.09 -19.90 26.11
C GLU A 185 6.45 -21.30 26.06
N LYS A 186 6.70 -22.12 27.09
CA LYS A 186 5.78 -23.21 27.41
C LYS A 186 4.49 -22.64 28.00
N LYS A 187 3.65 -22.02 27.18
CA LYS A 187 2.27 -21.72 27.60
C LYS A 187 1.42 -22.99 27.54
N SER A 188 1.15 -23.47 28.75
CA SER A 188 0.04 -24.32 29.23
C SER A 188 -0.81 -25.03 28.17
N SER A 189 -0.66 -26.36 28.16
CA SER A 189 -1.72 -27.31 27.79
C SER A 189 -2.96 -27.11 28.67
N SER A 190 -3.95 -26.38 28.20
CA SER A 190 -5.27 -26.33 28.77
C SER A 190 -6.30 -26.62 27.68
N LEU A 191 -7.49 -27.09 28.09
CA LEU A 191 -8.64 -27.41 27.23
C LEU A 191 -9.08 -26.28 26.26
N ASP A 192 -8.53 -25.08 26.38
CA ASP A 192 -8.71 -23.93 25.48
C ASP A 192 -7.61 -23.84 24.38
N GLY A 193 -6.73 -24.82 24.25
CA GLY A 193 -5.59 -24.78 23.34
C GLY A 193 -6.00 -24.51 21.87
N ASN A 194 -7.07 -25.16 21.40
CA ASN A 194 -7.55 -24.97 20.02
C ASN A 194 -8.10 -23.58 19.79
N LYS A 195 -8.91 -23.02 20.72
CA LYS A 195 -9.45 -21.65 20.58
C LYS A 195 -8.37 -20.58 20.64
N ASN A 196 -7.34 -20.78 21.44
CA ASN A 196 -6.21 -19.87 21.47
C ASN A 196 -5.43 -19.94 20.15
N LEU A 197 -5.21 -21.14 19.63
CA LEU A 197 -4.53 -21.33 18.35
C LEU A 197 -5.35 -20.75 17.18
N GLU A 198 -6.66 -20.96 17.15
CA GLU A 198 -7.56 -20.34 16.16
C GLU A 198 -7.43 -18.82 16.16
N ARG A 199 -7.44 -18.20 17.32
CA ARG A 199 -7.27 -16.74 17.46
C ARG A 199 -5.90 -16.28 17.02
N ASP A 200 -4.83 -17.01 17.39
CA ASP A 200 -3.46 -16.63 17.10
C ASP A 200 -3.11 -16.82 15.61
N LEU A 201 -3.82 -17.71 14.91
CA LEU A 201 -3.67 -17.95 13.47
C LEU A 201 -4.62 -17.10 12.61
N THR A 202 -5.60 -16.42 13.16
CA THR A 202 -6.49 -15.52 12.43
C THR A 202 -5.79 -14.21 12.10
N GLY A 203 -5.94 -13.71 10.87
CA GLY A 203 -5.33 -12.46 10.41
C GLY A 203 -3.85 -12.54 10.05
N ILE A 204 -3.26 -13.73 10.07
CA ILE A 204 -1.88 -13.97 9.62
C ILE A 204 -1.85 -14.55 8.19
N PRO A 205 -0.68 -14.51 7.50
CA PRO A 205 -0.54 -15.15 6.20
C PRO A 205 -0.86 -16.64 6.23
N THR A 206 -1.74 -17.07 5.34
CA THR A 206 -2.13 -18.47 5.21
C THR A 206 -0.95 -19.45 5.10
N PRO A 207 0.13 -19.16 4.32
CA PRO A 207 1.30 -20.05 4.28
C PRO A 207 1.96 -20.25 5.65
N PHE A 208 1.98 -19.23 6.51
CA PHE A 208 2.56 -19.34 7.86
C PHE A 208 1.70 -20.18 8.80
N ALA A 209 0.38 -20.02 8.71
CA ALA A 209 -0.53 -20.87 9.45
C ALA A 209 -0.43 -22.34 9.01
N ILE A 210 -0.32 -22.58 7.71
CA ILE A 210 -0.13 -23.92 7.15
C ILE A 210 1.16 -24.53 7.67
N ASP A 211 2.30 -23.81 7.65
CA ASP A 211 3.57 -24.30 8.20
C ASP A 211 3.43 -24.65 9.69
N HIS A 212 2.75 -23.77 10.47
CA HIS A 212 2.49 -24.06 11.89
C HIS A 212 1.68 -25.35 12.09
N LEU A 213 0.60 -25.53 11.33
CA LEU A 213 -0.24 -26.73 11.41
C LEU A 213 0.53 -28.00 11.00
N GLN A 214 1.33 -27.92 9.95
CA GLN A 214 2.16 -29.04 9.47
C GLN A 214 3.22 -29.45 10.51
N ARG A 215 3.92 -28.50 11.14
CA ARG A 215 4.88 -28.77 12.22
C ARG A 215 4.21 -29.40 13.44
N LYS A 216 2.96 -29.04 13.72
CA LYS A 216 2.15 -29.70 14.77
C LYS A 216 1.44 -30.96 14.30
N LYS A 217 1.64 -31.39 13.06
CA LYS A 217 1.01 -32.58 12.44
C LYS A 217 -0.54 -32.51 12.49
N ILE A 218 -1.11 -31.30 12.36
CA ILE A 218 -2.55 -31.08 12.29
C ILE A 218 -2.92 -31.05 10.81
N PRO A 219 -3.75 -31.99 10.32
CA PRO A 219 -4.27 -31.95 8.95
C PRO A 219 -5.06 -30.65 8.72
N TYR A 220 -5.06 -30.14 7.50
CA TYR A 220 -5.80 -28.90 7.20
C TYR A 220 -6.46 -28.99 5.81
N LYS A 221 -7.52 -28.20 5.65
CA LYS A 221 -8.21 -27.98 4.37
C LYS A 221 -8.55 -26.50 4.24
N ILE A 222 -8.29 -25.92 3.08
CA ILE A 222 -8.81 -24.60 2.74
C ILE A 222 -10.22 -24.82 2.21
N ASN A 223 -11.22 -24.37 2.95
CA ASN A 223 -12.62 -24.56 2.60
C ASN A 223 -13.13 -23.49 1.63
N ASP A 224 -12.63 -22.26 1.77
CA ASP A 224 -13.06 -21.16 0.92
C ASP A 224 -11.95 -20.12 0.75
N ILE A 225 -11.88 -19.53 -0.46
CA ILE A 225 -10.98 -18.44 -0.79
C ILE A 225 -11.83 -17.25 -1.23
N LYS A 226 -12.11 -16.36 -0.29
CA LYS A 226 -12.93 -15.18 -0.50
C LYS A 226 -12.17 -14.08 -1.23
N LYS A 227 -12.89 -13.27 -1.99
CA LYS A 227 -12.30 -12.08 -2.61
C LYS A 227 -11.98 -11.05 -1.51
N ALA A 228 -10.72 -10.59 -1.47
CA ALA A 228 -10.33 -9.47 -0.62
C ALA A 228 -10.73 -8.13 -1.27
N ASP A 229 -11.35 -7.24 -0.49
CA ASP A 229 -11.72 -5.89 -0.95
C ASP A 229 -10.50 -4.99 -1.08
N VAL A 230 -9.52 -5.16 -0.19
CA VAL A 230 -8.25 -4.45 -0.19
C VAL A 230 -7.09 -5.43 -0.29
N ARG A 231 -6.03 -4.98 -0.96
CA ARG A 231 -4.82 -5.79 -1.22
C ARG A 231 -4.13 -6.27 0.06
N GLU A 232 -4.11 -5.43 1.09
CA GLU A 232 -3.43 -5.71 2.37
C GLU A 232 -4.00 -6.93 3.09
N ASN A 233 -5.23 -7.32 2.77
CA ASN A 233 -5.86 -8.51 3.32
C ASN A 233 -5.61 -9.77 2.48
N SER A 234 -4.98 -9.64 1.31
CA SER A 234 -4.71 -10.78 0.44
C SER A 234 -3.78 -11.79 1.09
N GLY A 235 -4.16 -13.05 1.06
CA GLY A 235 -3.41 -14.15 1.66
C GLY A 235 -3.56 -14.29 3.17
N LEU A 236 -4.32 -13.41 3.83
CA LEU A 236 -4.56 -13.50 5.27
C LEU A 236 -5.73 -14.44 5.58
N ILE A 237 -5.66 -15.11 6.70
CA ILE A 237 -6.74 -15.95 7.22
C ILE A 237 -7.88 -15.06 7.72
N GLU A 238 -9.08 -15.26 7.17
CA GLU A 238 -10.31 -14.68 7.70
C GLU A 238 -10.76 -15.40 8.97
N SER A 239 -10.82 -16.73 8.89
CA SER A 239 -11.21 -17.58 10.01
C SER A 239 -10.57 -18.96 9.88
N ILE A 240 -10.32 -19.57 11.02
CA ILE A 240 -9.83 -20.94 11.12
C ILE A 240 -10.61 -21.65 12.22
N LYS A 241 -10.98 -22.89 11.97
CA LYS A 241 -11.65 -23.75 12.94
C LYS A 241 -10.87 -25.04 13.09
N ILE A 242 -10.46 -25.35 14.30
CA ILE A 242 -9.66 -26.54 14.61
C ILE A 242 -10.54 -27.56 15.32
N THR A 243 -10.65 -28.73 14.71
CA THR A 243 -11.44 -29.86 15.18
C THR A 243 -10.55 -31.09 15.35
N ASP A 244 -11.09 -32.17 15.89
CA ASP A 244 -10.39 -33.45 15.98
C ASP A 244 -10.03 -34.06 14.62
N LYS A 245 -10.70 -33.58 13.53
CA LYS A 245 -10.44 -34.04 12.16
C LYS A 245 -9.38 -33.19 11.44
N GLY A 246 -9.02 -32.05 12.01
CA GLY A 246 -8.07 -31.10 11.42
C GLY A 246 -8.56 -29.67 11.44
N ALA A 247 -7.84 -28.79 10.75
CA ALA A 247 -8.13 -27.37 10.65
C ALA A 247 -8.84 -27.05 9.34
N GLU A 248 -9.92 -26.29 9.42
CA GLU A 248 -10.68 -25.75 8.31
C GLU A 248 -10.37 -24.26 8.19
N ILE A 249 -9.88 -23.83 7.03
CA ILE A 249 -9.35 -22.48 6.79
C ILE A 249 -10.21 -21.76 5.79
N VAL A 250 -10.58 -20.51 6.10
CA VAL A 250 -11.12 -19.54 5.15
C VAL A 250 -10.11 -18.41 5.01
N THR A 251 -9.76 -18.05 3.80
CA THR A 251 -8.73 -17.05 3.52
C THR A 251 -9.18 -16.03 2.49
N PHE A 252 -8.49 -14.91 2.41
CA PHE A 252 -8.74 -13.87 1.41
C PHE A 252 -7.74 -13.94 0.26
N LEU A 253 -8.20 -13.63 -0.95
CA LEU A 253 -7.35 -13.43 -2.11
C LEU A 253 -7.79 -12.19 -2.88
N HIS A 254 -6.87 -11.24 -3.05
CA HIS A 254 -7.04 -10.12 -3.96
C HIS A 254 -6.42 -10.47 -5.31
N LYS A 255 -7.20 -10.38 -6.39
CA LYS A 255 -6.63 -10.54 -7.73
C LYS A 255 -5.67 -9.38 -7.99
N ALA A 256 -4.39 -9.69 -8.04
CA ALA A 256 -3.34 -8.72 -8.29
C ALA A 256 -3.56 -8.03 -9.65
N SER A 257 -3.44 -6.71 -9.65
CA SER A 257 -3.21 -5.97 -10.88
C SER A 257 -1.79 -6.27 -11.38
N ASP A 258 -1.60 -6.25 -12.69
CA ASP A 258 -0.40 -6.73 -13.42
C ASP A 258 0.98 -6.12 -13.05
N LYS A 259 1.07 -5.29 -12.00
CA LYS A 259 2.25 -4.49 -11.66
C LYS A 259 3.05 -4.94 -10.43
N LEU A 260 2.69 -6.07 -9.82
CA LEU A 260 3.31 -6.47 -8.57
C LEU A 260 4.31 -7.62 -8.75
N ASN A 261 5.49 -7.44 -8.14
CA ASN A 261 6.59 -8.40 -8.20
C ASN A 261 6.40 -9.62 -7.27
N TYR A 262 5.37 -9.64 -6.44
CA TYR A 262 5.01 -10.75 -5.58
C TYR A 262 3.50 -10.85 -5.45
N ILE A 263 2.98 -12.07 -5.50
CA ILE A 263 1.54 -12.34 -5.45
C ILE A 263 1.26 -13.61 -4.66
N TYR A 264 0.10 -13.61 -4.02
CA TYR A 264 -0.51 -14.85 -3.60
C TYR A 264 -1.19 -15.49 -4.79
N GLU A 265 -0.96 -16.79 -4.95
CA GLU A 265 -1.62 -17.60 -5.97
C GLU A 265 -2.48 -18.65 -5.28
N ALA A 266 -3.62 -18.91 -5.88
CA ALA A 266 -4.48 -19.99 -5.47
C ALA A 266 -4.73 -20.95 -6.64
N VAL A 267 -4.69 -22.24 -6.36
CA VAL A 267 -5.05 -23.29 -7.29
C VAL A 267 -6.05 -24.23 -6.65
N SER A 268 -6.88 -24.85 -7.47
CA SER A 268 -7.78 -25.90 -7.05
C SER A 268 -7.59 -27.13 -7.93
N TYR A 269 -7.75 -28.29 -7.34
CA TYR A 269 -7.68 -29.59 -8.01
C TYR A 269 -8.74 -30.51 -7.41
N ASN A 270 -9.52 -31.17 -8.25
CA ASN A 270 -10.42 -32.21 -7.80
C ASN A 270 -9.63 -33.52 -7.74
N ILE A 271 -9.70 -34.18 -6.61
CA ILE A 271 -9.00 -35.45 -6.38
C ILE A 271 -9.69 -36.56 -7.13
N ASP A 272 -8.93 -37.26 -7.97
CA ASP A 272 -9.45 -38.32 -8.83
C ASP A 272 -9.45 -39.69 -8.13
N ASP A 273 -8.52 -39.92 -7.16
CA ASP A 273 -8.33 -41.16 -6.44
C ASP A 273 -7.95 -40.91 -4.97
N ASP A 274 -8.34 -41.83 -4.07
CA ASP A 274 -7.89 -41.82 -2.66
C ASP A 274 -6.37 -42.00 -2.59
N ASP A 275 -5.66 -40.93 -2.28
CA ASP A 275 -4.19 -40.97 -2.13
C ASP A 275 -3.70 -39.93 -1.13
N SER A 276 -2.45 -40.06 -0.74
CA SER A 276 -1.74 -39.03 0.03
C SER A 276 -1.00 -38.09 -0.92
N TYR A 277 -1.41 -36.85 -0.97
CA TYR A 277 -0.84 -35.84 -1.84
C TYR A 277 0.08 -34.89 -1.10
N SER A 278 1.18 -34.53 -1.73
CA SER A 278 2.07 -33.42 -1.34
C SER A 278 2.18 -32.40 -2.44
N ALA A 279 2.52 -31.15 -2.11
CA ALA A 279 2.67 -30.09 -3.08
C ALA A 279 4.01 -29.39 -2.93
N ILE A 280 4.75 -29.33 -4.03
CA ILE A 280 6.10 -28.75 -4.09
C ILE A 280 6.09 -27.56 -5.04
N LEU A 281 6.49 -26.38 -4.52
CA LEU A 281 6.72 -25.18 -5.29
C LEU A 281 8.22 -25.08 -5.65
N SER A 282 8.51 -25.04 -6.95
CA SER A 282 9.87 -24.88 -7.46
C SER A 282 10.02 -23.54 -8.15
N TYR A 283 11.09 -22.81 -7.89
CA TYR A 283 11.44 -21.57 -8.57
C TYR A 283 12.95 -21.39 -8.61
N THR A 284 13.44 -20.60 -9.58
CA THR A 284 14.86 -20.29 -9.67
C THR A 284 15.15 -18.98 -8.98
N ASP A 285 16.08 -18.99 -8.05
CA ASP A 285 16.61 -17.77 -7.45
C ASP A 285 17.39 -16.99 -8.52
N LYS A 286 17.03 -15.72 -8.72
CA LYS A 286 17.61 -14.89 -9.79
C LYS A 286 19.06 -14.46 -9.52
N GLU A 287 19.43 -14.37 -8.25
CA GLU A 287 20.77 -13.92 -7.84
C GLU A 287 21.77 -15.05 -7.90
N THR A 288 21.38 -16.24 -7.43
CA THR A 288 22.27 -17.41 -7.38
C THR A 288 22.12 -18.34 -8.58
N GLY A 289 21.03 -18.23 -9.35
CA GLY A 289 20.69 -19.19 -10.40
C GLY A 289 20.30 -20.58 -9.90
N THR A 290 20.17 -20.74 -8.59
CA THR A 290 19.87 -22.03 -7.96
C THR A 290 18.39 -22.33 -8.00
N GLU A 291 18.02 -23.58 -8.33
CA GLU A 291 16.64 -24.05 -8.19
C GLU A 291 16.31 -24.26 -6.71
N ILE A 292 15.31 -23.55 -6.21
CA ILE A 292 14.78 -23.71 -4.86
C ILE A 292 13.49 -24.53 -4.93
N LYS A 293 13.41 -25.56 -4.10
CA LYS A 293 12.21 -26.38 -3.92
C LYS A 293 11.68 -26.19 -2.53
N LYS A 294 10.42 -25.78 -2.42
CA LYS A 294 9.72 -25.59 -1.15
C LYS A 294 8.50 -26.49 -1.12
N GLU A 295 8.42 -27.35 -0.12
CA GLU A 295 7.20 -28.11 0.14
C GLU A 295 6.17 -27.19 0.79
N ILE A 296 5.08 -26.89 0.08
CA ILE A 296 4.00 -26.03 0.56
C ILE A 296 2.86 -26.81 1.18
N MET A 297 2.78 -28.09 0.92
CA MET A 297 1.89 -29.04 1.57
C MET A 297 2.62 -30.37 1.77
N THR A 298 2.76 -30.78 3.01
CA THR A 298 3.27 -32.11 3.35
C THR A 298 2.26 -33.20 2.98
N SER A 299 2.73 -34.43 2.84
CA SER A 299 1.88 -35.56 2.48
C SER A 299 0.66 -35.68 3.41
N GLN A 300 -0.53 -35.54 2.84
CA GLN A 300 -1.81 -35.58 3.53
C GLN A 300 -2.80 -36.41 2.71
N LEU A 301 -3.58 -37.26 3.40
CA LEU A 301 -4.61 -38.09 2.76
C LEU A 301 -5.80 -37.25 2.28
N TRP A 302 -6.17 -37.46 1.03
CA TRP A 302 -7.35 -36.90 0.38
C TRP A 302 -8.18 -38.02 -0.21
N LYS A 303 -9.47 -37.80 -0.29
CA LYS A 303 -10.42 -38.78 -0.86
C LYS A 303 -10.83 -38.37 -2.26
N GLU A 304 -11.23 -39.35 -3.04
CA GLU A 304 -11.90 -39.15 -4.32
C GLU A 304 -13.03 -38.13 -4.17
N ASP A 305 -13.20 -37.27 -5.16
CA ASP A 305 -14.13 -36.13 -5.19
C ASP A 305 -13.85 -34.99 -4.18
N ASP A 306 -12.83 -35.06 -3.34
CA ASP A 306 -12.43 -33.93 -2.53
C ASP A 306 -11.86 -32.80 -3.41
N GLN A 307 -12.22 -31.57 -3.08
CA GLN A 307 -11.62 -30.39 -3.71
C GLN A 307 -10.42 -29.93 -2.89
N LEU A 308 -9.22 -30.18 -3.42
CA LEU A 308 -7.97 -29.66 -2.84
C LEU A 308 -7.78 -28.22 -3.28
N GLN A 309 -7.65 -27.30 -2.34
CA GLN A 309 -7.33 -25.90 -2.58
C GLN A 309 -5.98 -25.59 -1.93
N LEU A 310 -5.10 -24.93 -2.70
CA LEU A 310 -3.79 -24.49 -2.22
C LEU A 310 -3.67 -22.99 -2.42
N LEU A 311 -3.17 -22.29 -1.41
CA LEU A 311 -2.81 -20.89 -1.46
C LEU A 311 -1.36 -20.74 -1.02
N PHE A 312 -0.57 -20.11 -1.86
CA PHE A 312 0.87 -19.95 -1.63
C PHE A 312 1.34 -18.57 -2.12
N PHE A 313 2.50 -18.18 -1.67
CA PHE A 313 3.13 -16.92 -2.01
C PHE A 313 4.32 -17.17 -2.94
N ARG A 314 4.40 -16.39 -4.03
CA ARG A 314 5.50 -16.46 -4.98
C ARG A 314 5.96 -15.07 -5.43
N GLY A 315 7.21 -14.95 -5.80
CA GLY A 315 7.82 -13.69 -6.23
C GLY A 315 8.37 -13.67 -7.66
N THR A 316 8.41 -14.84 -8.34
CA THR A 316 9.01 -15.01 -9.68
C THR A 316 8.26 -16.09 -10.46
N ASP A 317 8.81 -16.48 -11.61
CA ASP A 317 8.36 -17.69 -12.30
C ASP A 317 8.48 -18.88 -11.36
N ALA A 318 7.43 -19.67 -11.30
CA ALA A 318 7.38 -20.81 -10.40
C ALA A 318 6.62 -21.97 -11.06
N THR A 319 6.93 -23.17 -10.62
CA THR A 319 6.21 -24.39 -10.97
C THR A 319 5.71 -25.02 -9.68
N LEU A 320 4.42 -25.30 -9.63
CA LEU A 320 3.81 -26.07 -8.54
C LEU A 320 3.49 -27.46 -9.05
N SER A 321 4.03 -28.46 -8.39
CA SER A 321 3.75 -29.89 -8.66
C SER A 321 2.95 -30.49 -7.51
N LEU A 322 1.81 -31.09 -7.81
CA LEU A 322 1.04 -31.92 -6.92
C LEU A 322 1.42 -33.37 -7.17
N ILE A 323 1.85 -34.08 -6.12
CA ILE A 323 2.41 -35.43 -6.20
C ILE A 323 1.62 -36.32 -5.28
N GLY A 324 1.00 -37.35 -5.84
CA GLY A 324 0.40 -38.45 -5.08
C GLY A 324 1.42 -39.54 -4.74
N THR A 325 1.31 -40.11 -3.58
CA THR A 325 2.24 -41.15 -3.13
C THR A 325 2.15 -42.42 -3.98
N ASN A 326 0.93 -42.81 -4.40
CA ASN A 326 0.68 -43.99 -5.21
C ASN A 326 0.47 -43.67 -6.69
N THR A 327 -0.16 -42.50 -6.98
CA THR A 327 -0.53 -42.09 -8.33
C THR A 327 0.61 -41.37 -9.07
N GLY A 328 1.60 -40.87 -8.36
CA GLY A 328 2.71 -40.08 -8.94
C GLY A 328 2.35 -38.63 -9.18
N GLU A 329 2.90 -38.00 -10.24
CA GLU A 329 2.65 -36.58 -10.54
C GLU A 329 1.22 -36.39 -11.07
N ALA A 330 0.33 -35.88 -10.19
CA ALA A 330 -1.09 -35.70 -10.52
C ALA A 330 -1.33 -34.44 -11.36
N LYS A 331 -0.65 -33.32 -11.00
CA LYS A 331 -0.85 -32.04 -11.70
C LYS A 331 0.36 -31.12 -11.56
N VAL A 332 0.62 -30.38 -12.64
CA VAL A 332 1.66 -29.32 -12.67
C VAL A 332 1.05 -28.02 -13.14
N TRP A 333 1.27 -26.97 -12.36
CA TRP A 333 0.94 -25.59 -12.74
C TRP A 333 2.21 -24.80 -12.99
N LYS A 334 2.26 -24.07 -14.08
CA LYS A 334 3.39 -23.18 -14.41
C LYS A 334 2.94 -21.74 -14.35
N PHE A 335 3.58 -20.98 -13.49
CA PHE A 335 3.30 -19.56 -13.29
C PHE A 335 4.44 -18.75 -13.89
N ARG A 336 4.12 -17.74 -14.67
CA ARG A 336 5.11 -16.79 -15.19
C ARG A 336 5.03 -15.52 -14.37
N GLY A 337 6.18 -14.99 -13.98
CA GLY A 337 6.28 -13.65 -13.42
C GLY A 337 5.87 -12.65 -14.49
N LYS A 338 4.94 -11.78 -14.19
CA LYS A 338 4.71 -10.60 -15.02
C LYS A 338 5.70 -9.54 -14.54
N TYR A 339 6.57 -9.10 -15.44
CA TYR A 339 7.58 -8.06 -15.22
C TYR A 339 7.01 -6.67 -15.49
#